data_818b2ae9ae82e1d820a239725aca8d42
#
_entry.id   818b2ae9ae82e1d820a239725aca8d42
#
_cell.length_a   1.000
_cell.length_b   1.000
_cell.length_c   1.000
_cell.angle_alpha   90.00
_cell.angle_beta   90.00
_cell.angle_gamma   90.00
#
_symmetry.space_group_name_H-M   'P 1'
#
loop_
_entity.id
_entity.type
_entity.pdbx_description
1 polymer ?
#
loop_
_entity_poly.entity_id
_entity_poly.type
_entity_poly.pdbx_seq_one_letter_code
_entity_poly.pdbx_strand_id
1 'polypeptide(L)'
;LKPSRTGRGDLLATKAVAMVQAKKAQAWMFYISFDYNICKKIKELDPAAKIAYLNGDKTPAQLQADGIWGLDYNQQVFKNDPQLITTAKQHKVTTNAWTIDNPEIMDDLLKNGVDYITTNEPEILLDKVK
;
A
#
# COMPACT_ATOMS: atom_id res chain seq x y z
N LEU A 1 6.00 4.38 7.08
CA LEU A 1 7.07 5.38 7.27
C LEU A 1 6.57 6.76 6.85
N LYS A 2 6.71 7.75 7.73
CA LYS A 2 6.26 9.13 7.45
C LYS A 2 7.32 9.93 6.71
N PRO A 3 6.93 10.90 5.86
CA PRO A 3 7.86 11.81 5.20
C PRO A 3 8.71 12.56 6.21
N SER A 4 9.99 12.75 5.88
CA SER A 4 10.91 13.52 6.73
C SER A 4 10.92 14.99 6.34
N ARG A 5 10.66 15.87 7.30
CA ARG A 5 10.80 17.34 7.12
C ARG A 5 12.25 17.82 7.05
N THR A 6 13.22 16.96 7.38
CA THR A 6 14.64 17.31 7.52
C THR A 6 15.55 16.54 6.56
N GLY A 7 15.01 15.96 5.49
CA GLY A 7 15.79 15.18 4.52
C GLY A 7 16.31 13.82 5.02
N ARG A 8 15.80 13.31 6.15
CA ARG A 8 16.26 12.04 6.75
C ARG A 8 15.44 10.81 6.28
N GLY A 9 14.73 10.91 5.16
CA GLY A 9 13.90 9.80 4.64
C GLY A 9 14.73 8.54 4.37
N ASP A 10 15.87 8.68 3.72
CA ASP A 10 16.77 7.57 3.41
C ASP A 10 17.35 6.92 4.67
N LEU A 11 17.73 7.72 5.67
CA LEU A 11 18.19 7.20 6.95
C LEU A 11 17.09 6.44 7.69
N LEU A 12 15.83 6.93 7.63
CA LEU A 12 14.69 6.25 8.21
C LEU A 12 14.43 4.91 7.51
N ALA A 13 14.45 4.89 6.18
CA ALA A 13 14.30 3.67 5.40
C ALA A 13 15.39 2.65 5.73
N THR A 14 16.65 3.08 5.78
CA THR A 14 17.79 2.23 6.11
C THR A 14 17.66 1.60 7.49
N LYS A 15 17.33 2.40 8.51
CA LYS A 15 17.14 1.90 9.88
C LYS A 15 15.95 0.92 9.99
N ALA A 16 14.85 1.20 9.30
CA ALA A 16 13.67 0.34 9.30
C ALA A 16 13.99 -1.02 8.68
N VAL A 17 14.61 -1.05 7.51
CA VAL A 17 14.99 -2.29 6.83
C VAL A 17 15.99 -3.09 7.67
N ALA A 18 17.05 -2.43 8.20
CA ALA A 18 18.04 -3.08 9.05
C ALA A 18 17.40 -3.70 10.31
N MET A 19 16.43 -3.02 10.94
CA MET A 19 15.72 -3.55 12.11
C MET A 19 14.91 -4.80 11.75
N VAL A 20 14.17 -4.76 10.64
CA VAL A 20 13.37 -5.91 10.17
C VAL A 20 14.26 -7.10 9.85
N GLN A 21 15.38 -6.88 9.18
CA GLN A 21 16.37 -7.92 8.85
C GLN A 21 17.00 -8.52 10.12
N ALA A 22 17.42 -7.67 11.08
CA ALA A 22 17.99 -8.11 12.35
C ALA A 22 17.01 -8.98 13.17
N LYS A 23 15.69 -8.73 13.05
CA LYS A 23 14.65 -9.52 13.69
C LYS A 23 14.18 -10.72 12.85
N LYS A 24 14.72 -10.93 11.65
CA LYS A 24 14.30 -11.96 10.69
C LYS A 24 12.78 -11.92 10.41
N ALA A 25 12.23 -10.70 10.35
CA ALA A 25 10.79 -10.47 10.27
C ALA A 25 10.30 -10.14 8.84
N GLN A 26 11.16 -10.25 7.81
CA GLN A 26 10.86 -9.83 6.43
C GLN A 26 9.59 -10.48 5.87
N ALA A 27 9.36 -11.76 6.18
CA ALA A 27 8.19 -12.50 5.69
C ALA A 27 6.84 -11.94 6.21
N TRP A 28 6.88 -11.23 7.33
CA TRP A 28 5.69 -10.72 8.03
C TRP A 28 5.50 -9.21 7.88
N MET A 29 6.45 -8.54 7.23
CA MET A 29 6.46 -7.07 7.17
C MET A 29 5.97 -6.54 5.84
N PHE A 30 5.06 -5.59 5.95
CA PHE A 30 4.65 -4.71 4.86
C PHE A 30 5.06 -3.29 5.22
N TYR A 31 5.70 -2.60 4.30
CA TYR A 31 6.06 -1.19 4.47
C TYR A 31 5.01 -0.32 3.78
N ILE A 32 4.70 0.81 4.38
CA ILE A 32 3.84 1.84 3.76
C ILE A 32 4.48 3.21 3.94
N SER A 33 4.36 4.09 2.94
CA SER A 33 4.85 5.47 3.02
C SER A 33 4.09 6.41 2.09
N PHE A 34 3.88 7.66 2.55
CA PHE A 34 3.46 8.78 1.71
C PHE A 34 4.62 9.38 0.89
N ASP A 35 5.86 9.05 1.23
CA ASP A 35 7.05 9.54 0.54
C ASP A 35 7.54 8.49 -0.47
N TYR A 36 7.44 8.83 -1.76
CA TYR A 36 7.81 7.93 -2.83
C TYR A 36 9.31 7.60 -2.86
N ASN A 37 10.15 8.55 -2.44
CA ASN A 37 11.60 8.30 -2.35
C ASN A 37 11.92 7.28 -1.25
N ILE A 38 11.20 7.32 -0.13
CA ILE A 38 11.30 6.28 0.91
C ILE A 38 10.90 4.91 0.34
N CYS A 39 9.83 4.84 -0.46
CA CYS A 39 9.42 3.58 -1.09
C CYS A 39 10.52 3.03 -2.00
N LYS A 40 11.11 3.87 -2.86
CA LYS A 40 12.22 3.47 -3.74
C LYS A 40 13.47 3.07 -2.94
N LYS A 41 13.79 3.81 -1.87
CA LYS A 41 14.93 3.48 -1.01
C LYS A 41 14.79 2.14 -0.32
N ILE A 42 13.60 1.81 0.19
CA ILE A 42 13.32 0.47 0.76
C ILE A 42 13.52 -0.60 -0.30
N LYS A 43 13.02 -0.38 -1.51
CA LYS A 43 13.14 -1.34 -2.61
C LYS A 43 14.59 -1.55 -3.07
N GLU A 44 15.42 -0.50 -3.03
CA GLU A 44 16.86 -0.58 -3.25
C GLU A 44 17.57 -1.43 -2.18
N LEU A 45 17.22 -1.23 -0.90
CA LEU A 45 17.83 -1.90 0.24
C LEU A 45 17.37 -3.36 0.41
N ASP A 46 16.14 -3.65 0.05
CA ASP A 46 15.54 -4.99 0.08
C ASP A 46 14.63 -5.18 -1.13
N PRO A 47 15.16 -5.74 -2.24
CA PRO A 47 14.38 -5.97 -3.46
C PRO A 47 13.16 -6.88 -3.29
N ALA A 48 13.13 -7.70 -2.24
CA ALA A 48 12.00 -8.57 -1.92
C ALA A 48 10.93 -7.89 -1.03
N ALA A 49 11.22 -6.69 -0.50
CA ALA A 49 10.30 -5.98 0.39
C ALA A 49 8.95 -5.69 -0.28
N LYS A 50 7.88 -5.95 0.46
CA LYS A 50 6.52 -5.54 0.10
C LYS A 50 6.30 -4.12 0.62
N ILE A 51 6.35 -3.15 -0.29
CA ILE A 51 6.12 -1.73 0.00
C ILE A 51 4.93 -1.21 -0.79
N ALA A 52 3.98 -0.54 -0.13
CA ALA A 52 2.87 0.13 -0.75
C ALA A 52 2.97 1.65 -0.58
N TYR A 53 2.62 2.37 -1.64
CA TYR A 53 2.62 3.83 -1.69
C TYR A 53 1.25 4.38 -1.32
N LEU A 54 1.21 5.48 -0.53
CA LEU A 54 -0.01 5.98 0.11
C LEU A 54 -0.62 7.24 -0.56
N ASN A 55 0.16 8.04 -1.29
CA ASN A 55 -0.27 9.42 -1.63
C ASN A 55 -1.30 9.52 -2.78
N GLY A 56 -1.51 8.48 -3.56
CA GLY A 56 -2.59 8.45 -4.57
C GLY A 56 -2.26 9.13 -5.91
N ASP A 57 -1.05 9.65 -6.11
CA ASP A 57 -0.63 10.41 -7.29
C ASP A 57 0.19 9.59 -8.31
N LYS A 58 0.36 8.28 -8.09
CA LYS A 58 1.05 7.37 -9.00
C LYS A 58 0.10 6.36 -9.61
N THR A 59 0.26 6.13 -10.91
CA THR A 59 -0.51 5.10 -11.61
C THR A 59 0.05 3.70 -11.31
N PRO A 60 -0.76 2.64 -11.46
CA PRO A 60 -0.27 1.27 -11.34
C PRO A 60 0.92 0.95 -12.25
N ALA A 61 0.94 1.50 -13.48
CA ALA A 61 2.06 1.34 -14.40
C ALA A 61 3.37 1.95 -13.85
N GLN A 62 3.30 3.13 -13.24
CA GLN A 62 4.47 3.77 -12.61
C GLN A 62 4.96 2.97 -11.41
N LEU A 63 4.05 2.47 -10.56
CA LEU A 63 4.40 1.64 -9.41
C LEU A 63 5.08 0.34 -9.86
N GLN A 64 4.54 -0.31 -10.89
CA GLN A 64 5.14 -1.52 -11.46
C GLN A 64 6.55 -1.26 -12.01
N ALA A 65 6.73 -0.16 -12.76
CA ALA A 65 8.02 0.19 -13.34
C ALA A 65 9.12 0.40 -12.28
N ASP A 66 8.76 0.97 -11.12
CA ASP A 66 9.66 1.19 -9.99
C ASP A 66 9.73 -0.01 -9.02
N GLY A 67 9.07 -1.12 -9.35
CA GLY A 67 9.04 -2.34 -8.54
C GLY A 67 8.31 -2.19 -7.21
N ILE A 68 7.43 -1.19 -7.07
CA ILE A 68 6.61 -0.99 -5.88
C ILE A 68 5.50 -2.05 -5.86
N TRP A 69 5.42 -2.79 -4.76
CA TRP A 69 4.52 -3.94 -4.61
C TRP A 69 3.04 -3.57 -4.66
N GLY A 70 2.65 -2.43 -4.08
CA GLY A 70 1.25 -2.09 -3.97
C GLY A 70 0.96 -0.60 -3.92
N LEU A 71 -0.30 -0.29 -4.15
CA LEU A 71 -0.92 0.99 -3.82
C LEU A 71 -1.81 0.82 -2.58
N ASP A 72 -1.73 1.78 -1.67
CA ASP A 72 -2.50 1.83 -0.44
C ASP A 72 -3.14 3.22 -0.39
N TYR A 73 -4.27 3.39 -1.10
CA TYR A 73 -4.80 4.71 -1.41
C TYR A 73 -6.07 5.05 -0.64
N ASN A 74 -6.26 6.35 -0.41
CA ASN A 74 -7.50 6.86 0.17
C ASN A 74 -8.71 6.48 -0.70
N GLN A 75 -9.85 6.18 -0.07
CA GLN A 75 -11.09 5.82 -0.74
C GLN A 75 -11.50 6.78 -1.86
N GLN A 76 -11.16 8.07 -1.73
CA GLN A 76 -11.52 9.07 -2.75
C GLN A 76 -10.81 8.81 -4.08
N VAL A 77 -9.60 8.24 -4.06
CA VAL A 77 -8.88 7.88 -5.30
C VAL A 77 -9.62 6.78 -6.05
N PHE A 78 -10.11 5.75 -5.34
CA PHE A 78 -10.92 4.68 -5.95
C PHE A 78 -12.27 5.19 -6.47
N LYS A 79 -12.88 6.13 -5.76
CA LYS A 79 -14.14 6.76 -6.21
C LYS A 79 -13.94 7.59 -7.49
N ASN A 80 -12.80 8.27 -7.62
CA ASN A 80 -12.47 9.11 -8.78
C ASN A 80 -12.01 8.28 -9.99
N ASP A 81 -11.47 7.08 -9.76
CA ASP A 81 -11.04 6.15 -10.81
C ASP A 81 -11.62 4.74 -10.56
N PRO A 82 -12.83 4.46 -11.08
CA PRO A 82 -13.47 3.16 -10.95
C PRO A 82 -12.69 2.00 -11.61
N GLN A 83 -11.73 2.29 -12.50
CA GLN A 83 -10.90 1.29 -13.18
C GLN A 83 -9.60 1.01 -12.43
N LEU A 84 -9.30 1.73 -11.36
CA LEU A 84 -8.03 1.64 -10.64
C LEU A 84 -7.68 0.20 -10.22
N ILE A 85 -8.65 -0.54 -9.65
CA ILE A 85 -8.44 -1.92 -9.21
C ILE A 85 -8.13 -2.83 -10.40
N THR A 86 -8.90 -2.69 -11.50
CA THR A 86 -8.68 -3.48 -12.72
C THR A 86 -7.31 -3.18 -13.32
N THR A 87 -6.93 -1.91 -13.41
CA THR A 87 -5.64 -1.46 -13.93
C THR A 87 -4.49 -1.96 -13.03
N ALA A 88 -4.65 -1.88 -11.71
CA ALA A 88 -3.66 -2.39 -10.77
C ALA A 88 -3.43 -3.90 -10.95
N LYS A 89 -4.49 -4.69 -11.13
CA LYS A 89 -4.39 -6.13 -11.41
C LYS A 89 -3.63 -6.41 -12.72
N GLN A 90 -3.91 -5.66 -13.78
CA GLN A 90 -3.20 -5.81 -15.06
C GLN A 90 -1.69 -5.57 -14.90
N HIS A 91 -1.30 -4.64 -14.03
CA HIS A 91 0.08 -4.32 -13.71
C HIS A 91 0.66 -5.15 -12.56
N LYS A 92 -0.09 -6.10 -12.00
CA LYS A 92 0.32 -6.93 -10.84
C LYS A 92 0.69 -6.10 -9.62
N VAL A 93 0.00 -4.99 -9.42
CA VAL A 93 0.12 -4.09 -8.26
C VAL A 93 -1.02 -4.42 -7.30
N THR A 94 -0.68 -4.75 -6.07
CA THR A 94 -1.65 -5.05 -5.01
C THR A 94 -2.37 -3.77 -4.58
N THR A 95 -3.66 -3.91 -4.25
CA THR A 95 -4.53 -2.79 -3.88
C THR A 95 -4.95 -2.85 -2.41
N ASN A 96 -4.82 -1.73 -1.69
CA ASN A 96 -5.45 -1.50 -0.40
C ASN A 96 -6.19 -0.15 -0.41
N ALA A 97 -7.38 -0.12 0.15
CA ALA A 97 -8.19 1.09 0.31
C ALA A 97 -8.32 1.48 1.78
N TRP A 98 -8.13 2.76 2.12
CA TRP A 98 -8.26 3.29 3.50
C TRP A 98 -8.98 4.64 3.54
N THR A 99 -9.60 5.02 4.63
CA THR A 99 -10.15 4.16 5.68
C THR A 99 -11.61 3.91 5.33
N ILE A 100 -12.03 2.67 5.28
CA ILE A 100 -13.35 2.27 4.79
C ILE A 100 -14.16 1.74 5.97
N ASP A 101 -15.08 2.55 6.49
CA ASP A 101 -15.95 2.18 7.61
C ASP A 101 -17.42 1.99 7.16
N ASN A 102 -17.75 2.44 5.94
CA ASN A 102 -19.08 2.29 5.38
C ASN A 102 -19.27 0.90 4.76
N PRO A 103 -20.29 0.11 5.19
CA PRO A 103 -20.54 -1.25 4.70
C PRO A 103 -20.82 -1.33 3.20
N GLU A 104 -21.49 -0.34 2.60
CA GLU A 104 -21.82 -0.32 1.17
C GLU A 104 -20.54 -0.12 0.33
N ILE A 105 -19.62 0.76 0.79
CA ILE A 105 -18.34 0.97 0.13
C ILE A 105 -17.46 -0.28 0.26
N MET A 106 -17.51 -1.01 1.39
CA MET A 106 -16.84 -2.30 1.53
C MET A 106 -17.34 -3.30 0.47
N ASP A 107 -18.67 -3.41 0.30
CA ASP A 107 -19.25 -4.32 -0.68
C ASP A 107 -18.83 -3.98 -2.11
N ASP A 108 -18.83 -2.70 -2.48
CA ASP A 108 -18.40 -2.25 -3.79
C ASP A 108 -16.91 -2.56 -4.05
N LEU A 109 -16.04 -2.30 -3.09
CA LEU A 109 -14.62 -2.59 -3.21
C LEU A 109 -14.35 -4.10 -3.31
N LEU A 110 -15.01 -4.91 -2.48
CA LEU A 110 -14.91 -6.37 -2.51
C LEU A 110 -15.40 -6.93 -3.84
N LYS A 111 -16.55 -6.45 -4.35
CA LYS A 111 -17.10 -6.84 -5.65
C LYS A 111 -16.14 -6.53 -6.80
N ASN A 112 -15.43 -5.40 -6.73
CA ASN A 112 -14.41 -5.03 -7.71
C ASN A 112 -13.09 -5.77 -7.49
N GLY A 113 -12.96 -6.50 -6.37
CA GLY A 113 -11.85 -7.38 -6.07
C GLY A 113 -10.62 -6.63 -5.58
N VAL A 114 -10.79 -5.64 -4.71
CA VAL A 114 -9.69 -5.06 -3.92
C VAL A 114 -9.01 -6.16 -3.11
N ASP A 115 -7.69 -6.09 -2.96
CA ASP A 115 -6.95 -7.13 -2.23
C ASP A 115 -7.04 -6.94 -0.72
N TYR A 116 -7.02 -5.68 -0.26
CA TYR A 116 -7.07 -5.33 1.17
C TYR A 116 -7.97 -4.11 1.40
N ILE A 117 -8.59 -4.08 2.57
CA ILE A 117 -9.34 -2.93 3.10
C ILE A 117 -8.84 -2.61 4.49
N THR A 118 -8.45 -1.35 4.73
CA THR A 118 -8.16 -0.82 6.06
C THR A 118 -9.42 -0.17 6.63
N THR A 119 -9.88 -0.64 7.79
CA THR A 119 -11.13 -0.23 8.42
C THR A 119 -10.99 -0.12 9.94
N ASN A 120 -11.83 0.73 10.57
CA ASN A 120 -12.05 0.74 12.02
C ASN A 120 -13.17 -0.23 12.45
N GLU A 121 -13.87 -0.85 11.47
CA GLU A 121 -15.00 -1.77 11.68
C GLU A 121 -14.66 -3.19 11.19
N PRO A 122 -13.64 -3.85 11.78
CA PRO A 122 -13.14 -5.14 11.28
C PRO A 122 -14.19 -6.25 11.35
N GLU A 123 -15.09 -6.24 12.34
CA GLU A 123 -16.15 -7.24 12.49
C GLU A 123 -17.11 -7.19 11.31
N ILE A 124 -17.50 -5.98 10.86
CA ILE A 124 -18.38 -5.79 9.70
C ILE A 124 -17.71 -6.33 8.44
N LEU A 125 -16.42 -6.02 8.24
CA LEU A 125 -15.68 -6.52 7.09
C LEU A 125 -15.51 -8.03 7.12
N LEU A 126 -15.20 -8.61 8.27
CA LEU A 126 -15.04 -10.06 8.42
C LEU A 126 -16.34 -10.82 8.09
N ASP A 127 -17.49 -10.28 8.45
CA ASP A 127 -18.79 -10.90 8.12
C ASP A 127 -19.09 -10.88 6.61
N LYS A 128 -18.51 -9.94 5.86
CA LYS A 128 -18.66 -9.83 4.40
C LYS A 128 -17.74 -10.76 3.61
N VAL A 129 -16.63 -11.20 4.18
CA VAL A 129 -15.61 -12.03 3.51
C VAL A 129 -15.65 -13.50 3.94
N LYS A 130 -16.57 -13.86 4.82
CA LYS A 130 -16.88 -15.26 5.16
C LYS A 130 -17.67 -15.89 4.02
#